data_3d4f9307901e90c036be484ae6dfb91f
#
_entry.id   3d4f9307901e90c036be484ae6dfb91f
#
_cell.length_a   1.000
_cell.length_b   1.000
_cell.length_c   1.000
_cell.angle_alpha   90.00
_cell.angle_beta   90.00
_cell.angle_gamma   90.00
#
_symmetry.space_group_name_H-M   'P 1'
#
loop_
_entity.id
_entity.type
_entity.pdbx_description
1 polymer ?
#
loop_
_entity_poly.entity_id
_entity_poly.type
_entity_poly.pdbx_seq_one_letter_code
_entity_poly.pdbx_strand_id
1 'polypeptide(L)'
;MTRLKEKLSLEQLAAQPVPRYTSYPTAPHFQAPFSPEQHAEWLRRAGAADGIASIYLHVPFCRKMCHYCGCNTRVSLRDTPIRAYAATMAEEIKLVASLTGPMRVAHIHWGGGTPSLLPEDCFDE
;
A
#
# COMPACT_ATOMS: atom_id res chain seq x y z
N MET A 1 -44.31 8.03 -6.27
CA MET A 1 -44.30 8.21 -4.80
C MET A 1 -42.98 7.72 -4.27
N THR A 2 -42.01 8.60 -4.08
CA THR A 2 -40.64 8.28 -3.59
C THR A 2 -40.74 8.12 -2.08
N ARG A 3 -40.57 6.89 -1.56
CA ARG A 3 -40.44 6.62 -0.12
C ARG A 3 -39.23 7.42 0.38
N LEU A 4 -39.45 8.45 1.17
CA LEU A 4 -38.44 9.07 1.99
C LEU A 4 -37.83 7.97 2.85
N LYS A 5 -36.56 7.64 2.59
CA LYS A 5 -35.78 6.72 3.47
C LYS A 5 -35.73 7.39 4.84
N GLU A 6 -36.36 6.76 5.82
CA GLU A 6 -36.25 7.15 7.22
C GLU A 6 -34.79 7.28 7.61
N LYS A 7 -34.41 8.45 8.13
CA LYS A 7 -33.02 8.67 8.59
C LYS A 7 -32.80 7.84 9.86
N LEU A 8 -31.92 6.85 9.78
CA LEU A 8 -31.51 6.08 10.93
C LEU A 8 -30.82 6.96 11.97
N SER A 9 -31.07 6.70 13.26
CA SER A 9 -30.32 7.35 14.33
C SER A 9 -28.85 6.91 14.33
N LEU A 10 -27.97 7.68 14.98
CA LEU A 10 -26.56 7.30 15.12
C LEU A 10 -26.39 5.96 15.83
N GLU A 11 -27.22 5.65 16.83
CA GLU A 11 -27.22 4.37 17.53
C GLU A 11 -27.62 3.22 16.60
N GLN A 12 -28.64 3.40 15.77
CA GLN A 12 -29.06 2.42 14.78
C GLN A 12 -27.98 2.19 13.70
N LEU A 13 -27.28 3.27 13.28
CA LEU A 13 -26.16 3.16 12.34
C LEU A 13 -24.97 2.42 12.98
N ALA A 14 -24.63 2.72 14.24
CA ALA A 14 -23.54 2.09 14.96
C ALA A 14 -23.77 0.59 15.24
N ALA A 15 -25.04 0.18 15.38
CA ALA A 15 -25.43 -1.21 15.62
C ALA A 15 -25.47 -2.05 14.33
N GLN A 16 -25.33 -1.46 13.14
CA GLN A 16 -25.37 -2.22 11.91
C GLN A 16 -24.04 -2.92 11.65
N PRO A 17 -24.03 -4.23 11.35
CA PRO A 17 -22.85 -4.92 10.86
C PRO A 17 -22.54 -4.42 9.46
N VAL A 18 -21.52 -3.57 9.34
CA VAL A 18 -21.04 -3.08 8.04
C VAL A 18 -19.73 -3.74 7.69
N PRO A 19 -19.53 -4.16 6.43
CA PRO A 19 -18.24 -4.64 5.98
C PRO A 19 -17.17 -3.57 6.19
N ARG A 20 -15.98 -3.99 6.62
CA ARG A 20 -14.85 -3.09 6.73
C ARG A 20 -14.33 -2.80 5.32
N TYR A 21 -14.49 -1.57 4.87
CA TYR A 21 -13.95 -1.11 3.60
C TYR A 21 -12.61 -0.41 3.83
N THR A 22 -11.55 -0.99 3.32
CA THR A 22 -10.19 -0.46 3.44
C THR A 22 -9.70 0.23 2.18
N SER A 23 -10.43 0.08 1.08
CA SER A 23 -10.10 0.67 -0.23
C SER A 23 -11.34 0.81 -1.12
N TYR A 24 -11.23 1.62 -2.15
CA TYR A 24 -12.20 1.69 -3.23
C TYR A 24 -11.48 1.53 -4.58
N PRO A 25 -11.92 0.59 -5.44
CA PRO A 25 -12.98 -0.38 -5.18
C PRO A 25 -12.62 -1.33 -4.03
N THR A 26 -13.65 -1.95 -3.42
CA THR A 26 -13.44 -2.92 -2.34
C THR A 26 -12.98 -4.26 -2.89
N ALA A 27 -12.28 -5.07 -2.08
CA ALA A 27 -11.69 -6.34 -2.50
C ALA A 27 -12.61 -7.28 -3.30
N PRO A 28 -13.93 -7.42 -3.00
CA PRO A 28 -14.83 -8.23 -3.82
C PRO A 28 -14.98 -7.76 -5.27
N HIS A 29 -14.61 -6.52 -5.57
CA HIS A 29 -14.67 -5.95 -6.92
C HIS A 29 -13.33 -6.07 -7.68
N PHE A 30 -12.30 -6.62 -7.06
CA PHE A 30 -11.04 -6.86 -7.75
C PHE A 30 -11.24 -7.97 -8.78
N GLN A 31 -10.90 -7.65 -10.01
CA GLN A 31 -10.95 -8.62 -11.12
C GLN A 31 -9.64 -9.39 -11.21
N ALA A 32 -9.61 -10.33 -12.14
CA ALA A 32 -8.40 -11.10 -12.44
C ALA A 32 -7.18 -10.17 -12.62
N PRO A 33 -5.98 -10.64 -12.27
CA PRO A 33 -4.77 -9.82 -12.37
C PRO A 33 -4.59 -9.32 -13.80
N PHE A 34 -4.31 -8.04 -13.92
CA PHE A 34 -3.88 -7.42 -15.16
C PHE A 34 -2.44 -7.83 -15.49
N SER A 35 -2.06 -7.75 -16.76
CA SER A 35 -0.72 -8.14 -17.18
C SER A 35 0.35 -7.15 -16.75
N PRO A 36 1.61 -7.59 -16.60
CA PRO A 36 2.73 -6.69 -16.34
C PRO A 36 2.85 -5.56 -17.37
N GLU A 37 2.50 -5.82 -18.64
CA GLU A 37 2.53 -4.84 -19.72
C GLU A 37 1.49 -3.75 -19.52
N GLN A 38 0.27 -4.12 -19.08
CA GLN A 38 -0.78 -3.16 -18.74
C GLN A 38 -0.36 -2.28 -17.57
N HIS A 39 0.27 -2.85 -16.54
CA HIS A 39 0.80 -2.10 -15.41
C HIS A 39 1.90 -1.12 -15.85
N ALA A 40 2.85 -1.58 -16.64
CA ALA A 40 3.91 -0.73 -17.18
C ALA A 40 3.35 0.42 -18.02
N GLU A 41 2.31 0.19 -18.81
CA GLU A 41 1.66 1.24 -19.58
C GLU A 41 0.97 2.28 -18.69
N TRP A 42 0.32 1.87 -17.61
CA TRP A 42 -0.26 2.80 -16.64
C TRP A 42 0.80 3.66 -15.95
N LEU A 43 1.95 3.08 -15.61
CA LEU A 43 3.07 3.83 -15.02
C LEU A 43 3.62 4.87 -16.01
N ARG A 44 3.83 4.50 -17.28
CA ARG A 44 4.28 5.46 -18.33
C ARG A 44 3.28 6.60 -18.51
N ARG A 45 1.98 6.28 -18.53
CA ARG A 45 0.92 7.31 -18.64
C ARG A 45 0.88 8.23 -17.43
N ALA A 46 1.09 7.69 -16.22
CA ALA A 46 1.17 8.50 -15.00
C ALA A 46 2.36 9.45 -15.04
N GLY A 47 3.52 9.01 -15.51
CA GLY A 47 4.71 9.83 -15.68
C GLY A 47 4.56 10.93 -16.74
N ALA A 48 3.87 10.60 -17.86
CA ALA A 48 3.64 11.56 -18.95
C ALA A 48 2.60 12.65 -18.61
N ALA A 49 1.80 12.47 -17.58
CA ALA A 49 0.70 13.37 -17.22
C ALA A 49 1.12 14.60 -16.39
N ASP A 50 2.43 14.87 -16.22
CA ASP A 50 2.95 15.95 -15.35
C ASP A 50 2.36 15.90 -13.93
N GLY A 51 2.13 14.68 -13.45
CA GLY A 51 1.48 14.39 -12.20
C GLY A 51 2.39 14.57 -10.99
N ILE A 52 1.72 14.67 -9.81
CA ILE A 52 2.39 14.62 -8.51
C ILE A 52 2.17 13.23 -7.92
N ALA A 53 3.24 12.57 -7.53
CA ALA A 53 3.18 11.26 -6.90
C ALA A 53 3.20 11.36 -5.37
N SER A 54 2.49 10.46 -4.72
CA SER A 54 2.69 10.07 -3.33
C SER A 54 3.15 8.62 -3.30
N ILE A 55 4.26 8.36 -2.63
CA ILE A 55 4.88 7.04 -2.57
C ILE A 55 4.58 6.40 -1.22
N TYR A 56 4.15 5.16 -1.22
CA TYR A 56 4.02 4.32 -0.03
C TYR A 56 4.97 3.14 -0.13
N LEU A 57 5.87 3.02 0.86
CA LEU A 57 6.83 1.93 0.97
C LEU A 57 6.40 1.01 2.11
N HIS A 58 6.09 -0.25 1.78
CA HIS A 58 5.58 -1.23 2.73
C HIS A 58 6.70 -2.12 3.26
N VAL A 59 6.89 -2.15 4.59
CA VAL A 59 7.87 -3.01 5.25
C VAL A 59 7.12 -4.08 6.06
N PRO A 60 6.97 -5.32 5.55
CA PRO A 60 6.11 -6.34 6.13
C PRO A 60 6.77 -7.13 7.26
N PHE A 61 7.59 -6.50 8.09
CA PHE A 61 8.30 -7.19 9.17
C PHE A 61 8.08 -6.54 10.52
N CYS A 62 7.96 -7.41 11.55
CA CYS A 62 7.98 -7.04 12.96
C CYS A 62 8.88 -8.02 13.73
N ARG A 63 9.42 -7.60 14.89
CA ARG A 63 10.09 -8.52 15.83
C ARG A 63 9.09 -9.30 16.67
N LYS A 64 7.90 -8.73 16.87
CA LYS A 64 6.83 -9.34 17.67
C LYS A 64 5.47 -8.97 17.06
N MET A 65 4.55 -9.93 17.03
CA MET A 65 3.18 -9.68 16.56
C MET A 65 2.34 -9.03 17.66
N CYS A 66 1.64 -7.96 17.32
CA CYS A 66 0.65 -7.34 18.20
C CYS A 66 -0.65 -8.20 18.21
N HIS A 67 -1.33 -8.27 19.35
CA HIS A 67 -2.57 -9.06 19.47
C HIS A 67 -3.71 -8.58 18.58
N TYR A 68 -3.69 -7.30 18.21
CA TYR A 68 -4.71 -6.64 17.39
C TYR A 68 -4.24 -6.36 15.95
N CYS A 69 -3.12 -6.96 15.53
CA CYS A 69 -2.51 -6.64 14.24
C CYS A 69 -3.38 -7.14 13.08
N GLY A 70 -3.80 -6.20 12.23
CA GLY A 70 -4.47 -6.48 10.96
C GLY A 70 -3.61 -6.13 9.73
N CYS A 71 -2.35 -5.79 9.93
CA CYS A 71 -1.43 -5.44 8.85
C CYS A 71 -0.95 -6.67 8.08
N ASN A 72 -0.65 -6.48 6.79
CA ASN A 72 0.07 -7.49 6.03
C ASN A 72 1.54 -7.52 6.48
N THR A 73 1.81 -8.34 7.50
CA THR A 73 3.13 -8.41 8.14
C THR A 73 3.43 -9.80 8.67
N ARG A 74 4.71 -10.06 8.91
CA ARG A 74 5.20 -11.30 9.51
C ARG A 74 6.30 -11.03 10.53
N VAL A 75 6.45 -11.92 11.50
CA VAL A 75 7.53 -11.86 12.46
C VAL A 75 8.82 -12.38 11.84
N SER A 76 9.90 -11.62 12.00
CA SER A 76 11.26 -12.05 11.68
C SER A 76 12.21 -11.64 12.80
N LEU A 77 12.89 -12.63 13.36
CA LEU A 77 13.94 -12.42 14.39
C LEU A 77 15.33 -12.23 13.76
N ARG A 78 15.45 -12.49 12.45
CA ARG A 78 16.72 -12.38 11.71
C ARG A 78 16.67 -11.18 10.77
N ASP A 79 17.82 -10.53 10.55
CA ASP A 79 17.95 -9.40 9.63
C ASP A 79 18.06 -9.82 8.16
N THR A 80 18.57 -11.03 7.91
CA THR A 80 18.78 -11.52 6.53
C THR A 80 17.55 -11.41 5.64
N PRO A 81 16.32 -11.84 6.05
CA PRO A 81 15.14 -11.68 5.23
C PRO A 81 14.72 -10.21 5.05
N ILE A 82 15.01 -9.36 6.05
CA ILE A 82 14.68 -7.94 6.01
C ILE A 82 15.58 -7.23 4.99
N ARG A 83 16.89 -7.52 4.99
CA ARG A 83 17.84 -6.99 4.01
C ARG A 83 17.54 -7.47 2.58
N ALA A 84 17.24 -8.76 2.41
CA ALA A 84 16.84 -9.28 1.10
C ALA A 84 15.59 -8.60 0.55
N TYR A 85 14.63 -8.29 1.43
CA TYR A 85 13.45 -7.53 1.06
C TYR A 85 13.78 -6.08 0.67
N ALA A 86 14.64 -5.40 1.43
CA ALA A 86 15.09 -4.05 1.13
C ALA A 86 15.74 -3.97 -0.27
N ALA A 87 16.63 -4.90 -0.58
CA ALA A 87 17.24 -4.98 -1.90
C ALA A 87 16.20 -5.19 -3.03
N THR A 88 15.21 -6.06 -2.81
CA THR A 88 14.11 -6.24 -3.78
C THR A 88 13.28 -4.97 -3.94
N MET A 89 13.02 -4.26 -2.85
CA MET A 89 12.28 -3.00 -2.88
C MET A 89 13.06 -1.90 -3.63
N ALA A 90 14.38 -1.84 -3.46
CA ALA A 90 15.24 -0.93 -4.21
C ALA A 90 15.17 -1.21 -5.74
N GLU A 91 15.19 -2.48 -6.14
CA GLU A 91 15.02 -2.87 -7.54
C GLU A 91 13.62 -2.51 -8.09
N GLU A 92 12.58 -2.67 -7.28
CA GLU A 92 11.23 -2.24 -7.66
C GLU A 92 11.15 -0.72 -7.85
N ILE A 93 11.76 0.07 -6.96
CA ILE A 93 11.84 1.53 -7.09
C ILE A 93 12.52 1.92 -8.40
N LYS A 94 13.66 1.31 -8.71
CA LYS A 94 14.40 1.55 -9.97
C LYS A 94 13.53 1.20 -11.19
N LEU A 95 12.84 0.07 -11.15
CA LEU A 95 11.94 -0.35 -12.23
C LEU A 95 10.80 0.65 -12.43
N VAL A 96 10.11 1.04 -11.36
CA VAL A 96 9.02 2.02 -11.42
C VAL A 96 9.53 3.35 -11.95
N ALA A 97 10.65 3.85 -11.44
CA ALA A 97 11.27 5.09 -11.90
C ALA A 97 11.64 5.05 -13.39
N SER A 98 12.14 3.90 -13.88
CA SER A 98 12.46 3.73 -15.30
C SER A 98 11.22 3.79 -16.21
N LEU A 99 10.07 3.40 -15.70
CA LEU A 99 8.80 3.39 -16.45
C LEU A 99 8.08 4.74 -16.39
N THR A 100 8.10 5.41 -15.25
CA THR A 100 7.45 6.71 -15.07
C THR A 100 8.27 7.87 -15.63
N GLY A 101 9.61 7.72 -15.68
CA GLY A 101 10.50 8.84 -15.87
C GLY A 101 10.47 9.82 -14.68
N PRO A 102 11.03 11.03 -14.84
CA PRO A 102 11.06 12.03 -13.77
C PRO A 102 9.65 12.45 -13.36
N MET A 103 9.33 12.32 -12.06
CA MET A 103 8.08 12.77 -11.46
C MET A 103 8.34 13.61 -10.22
N ARG A 104 7.45 14.58 -9.95
CA ARG A 104 7.47 15.28 -8.68
C ARG A 104 6.83 14.44 -7.59
N VAL A 105 7.58 14.10 -6.56
CA VAL A 105 7.09 13.38 -5.38
C VAL A 105 6.73 14.39 -4.30
N ALA A 106 5.45 14.40 -3.87
CA ALA A 106 4.96 15.27 -2.81
C ALA A 106 5.10 14.63 -1.42
N HIS A 107 4.92 13.31 -1.33
CA HIS A 107 4.95 12.61 -0.07
C HIS A 107 5.61 11.24 -0.23
N ILE A 108 6.39 10.85 0.77
CA ILE A 108 6.89 9.49 0.94
C ILE A 108 6.42 9.02 2.31
N HIS A 109 5.73 7.88 2.34
CA HIS A 109 5.21 7.28 3.55
C HIS A 109 5.75 5.86 3.70
N TRP A 110 6.34 5.58 4.86
CA TRP A 110 6.76 4.25 5.26
C TRP A 110 5.73 3.63 6.17
N GLY A 111 5.31 2.40 5.88
CA GLY A 111 4.29 1.73 6.67
C GLY A 111 4.42 0.21 6.65
N GLY A 112 3.38 -0.47 7.12
CA GLY A 112 3.31 -1.93 7.21
C GLY A 112 3.50 -2.43 8.63
N GLY A 113 4.50 -3.27 8.86
CA GLY A 113 4.85 -3.80 10.18
C GLY A 113 5.60 -2.78 11.02
N THR A 114 6.91 -2.80 10.92
CA THR A 114 7.83 -1.89 11.63
C THR A 114 8.91 -1.39 10.68
N PRO A 115 8.69 -0.31 9.95
CA PRO A 115 9.66 0.21 8.97
C PRO A 115 11.04 0.47 9.54
N SER A 116 11.14 0.91 10.79
CA SER A 116 12.41 1.14 11.49
C SER A 116 13.23 -0.13 11.79
N LEU A 117 12.77 -1.30 11.35
CA LEU A 117 13.58 -2.51 11.35
C LEU A 117 14.53 -2.60 10.15
N LEU A 118 14.34 -1.79 9.13
CA LEU A 118 15.30 -1.70 8.05
C LEU A 118 16.63 -1.20 8.60
N PRO A 119 17.75 -1.89 8.34
CA PRO A 119 19.07 -1.40 8.68
C PRO A 119 19.35 -0.05 8.00
N GLU A 120 20.11 0.81 8.67
CA GLU A 120 20.40 2.18 8.20
C GLU A 120 21.03 2.18 6.81
N ASP A 121 21.96 1.27 6.56
CA ASP A 121 22.63 1.08 5.27
C ASP A 121 21.69 0.69 4.11
N CYS A 122 20.47 0.25 4.39
CA CYS A 122 19.46 -0.02 3.37
C CYS A 122 18.70 1.24 2.90
N PHE A 123 18.95 2.40 3.49
CA PHE A 123 18.37 3.67 3.07
C PHE A 123 19.29 4.49 2.16
N ASP A 124 20.55 4.07 1.98
CA ASP A 124 21.57 4.78 1.22
C ASP A 124 21.67 4.30 -0.25
N GLU A 125 20.91 3.27 -0.64
CA GLU A 125 20.83 2.73 -2.01
C GLU A 125 19.76 3.44 -2.85
#